data_9494bb4e96ca465e328d8f4f9c655adb
#
_entry.id   9494bb4e96ca465e328d8f4f9c655adb
#
_cell.length_a   1.000
_cell.length_b   1.000
_cell.length_c   1.000
_cell.angle_alpha   90.00
_cell.angle_beta   90.00
_cell.angle_gamma   90.00
#
_symmetry.space_group_name_H-M   'P 1'
#
loop_
_entity.id
_entity.type
_entity.pdbx_description
1 polymer ?
#
loop_
_entity_poly.entity_id
_entity_poly.type
_entity_poly.pdbx_seq_one_letter_code
_entity_poly.pdbx_strand_id
1 'polypeptide(L)'
;VILFNVKEPEQQEKEPEEIQAEVMQNPETMTQTAENIEDKYKVFDTMSEDWGSDDLEGFVFYDLPEQYADKGYFPEKMQIYTRCLCKQNDVPYALVLAIIEYESGYEFDKTGDNGNSKGYMQIYEKWHTDRMQKLNCIDLMNPYQNVKVGIDFLSYLLKKYGTVQDALAAYNYGERGAREHLWNNGVYVYSYNTAIMQRMKEIEEVVGK
;
A
#
# COMPACT_ATOMS: atom_id res chain seq x y z
N VAL A 1 26.34 -48.53 -14.75
CA VAL A 1 26.03 -47.09 -14.95
C VAL A 1 26.44 -46.39 -13.67
N ILE A 2 27.58 -45.67 -13.72
CA ILE A 2 28.17 -44.98 -12.58
C ILE A 2 27.60 -43.54 -12.65
N LEU A 3 26.79 -43.15 -11.65
CA LEU A 3 26.31 -41.77 -11.47
C LEU A 3 27.38 -41.02 -10.67
N PHE A 4 28.02 -40.03 -11.31
CA PHE A 4 28.85 -39.05 -10.63
C PHE A 4 27.96 -38.01 -9.96
N ASN A 5 27.96 -38.02 -8.65
CA ASN A 5 27.41 -36.93 -7.83
C ASN A 5 28.41 -35.79 -7.82
N VAL A 6 28.14 -34.73 -8.59
CA VAL A 6 28.87 -33.48 -8.51
C VAL A 6 28.21 -32.67 -7.39
N LYS A 7 28.88 -32.53 -6.24
CA LYS A 7 28.52 -31.56 -5.20
C LYS A 7 28.83 -30.18 -5.74
N GLU A 8 27.80 -29.35 -5.88
CA GLU A 8 27.98 -27.91 -6.01
C GLU A 8 28.58 -27.34 -4.71
N PRO A 9 29.44 -26.31 -4.77
CA PRO A 9 29.98 -25.69 -3.58
C PRO A 9 28.88 -24.94 -2.84
N GLU A 10 28.69 -25.24 -1.56
CA GLU A 10 27.87 -24.46 -0.64
C GLU A 10 28.41 -23.03 -0.60
N GLN A 11 27.64 -22.08 -1.10
CA GLN A 11 27.84 -20.68 -0.81
C GLN A 11 27.41 -20.49 0.65
N GLN A 12 28.37 -20.16 1.51
CA GLN A 12 28.09 -19.69 2.86
C GLN A 12 27.33 -18.35 2.76
N GLU A 13 26.04 -18.39 3.05
CA GLU A 13 25.27 -17.17 3.33
C GLU A 13 25.87 -16.56 4.60
N LYS A 14 26.42 -15.36 4.48
CA LYS A 14 26.87 -14.56 5.63
C LYS A 14 25.66 -14.20 6.50
N GLU A 15 25.80 -14.33 7.83
CA GLU A 15 24.75 -13.95 8.75
C GLU A 15 24.45 -12.45 8.68
N PRO A 16 23.19 -12.02 8.94
CA PRO A 16 22.77 -10.61 8.82
C PRO A 16 23.61 -9.64 9.66
N GLU A 17 24.17 -10.08 10.78
CA GLU A 17 25.02 -9.27 11.66
C GLU A 17 26.39 -8.98 11.05
N GLU A 18 26.97 -9.89 10.27
CA GLU A 18 28.24 -9.66 9.58
C GLU A 18 28.11 -8.64 8.44
N ILE A 19 26.96 -8.64 7.74
CA ILE A 19 26.67 -7.66 6.68
C ILE A 19 26.48 -6.27 7.27
N GLN A 20 25.81 -6.13 8.42
CA GLN A 20 25.66 -4.85 9.10
C GLN A 20 26.98 -4.29 9.61
N ALA A 21 27.88 -5.13 10.08
CA ALA A 21 29.21 -4.71 10.57
C ALA A 21 30.13 -4.22 9.43
N GLU A 22 30.08 -4.81 8.25
CA GLU A 22 30.83 -4.38 7.06
C GLU A 22 30.33 -3.04 6.51
N VAL A 23 29.02 -2.79 6.51
CA VAL A 23 28.38 -1.54 6.06
C VAL A 23 28.76 -0.36 6.97
N MET A 24 28.89 -0.59 8.30
CA MET A 24 29.25 0.47 9.25
C MET A 24 30.72 0.92 9.22
N GLN A 25 31.59 0.24 8.49
CA GLN A 25 33.03 0.54 8.49
C GLN A 25 33.53 1.36 7.29
N ASN A 26 32.65 1.64 6.29
CA ASN A 26 33.06 2.42 5.13
C ASN A 26 32.27 3.74 5.01
N PRO A 27 32.88 4.92 5.25
CA PRO A 27 32.22 6.22 5.17
C PRO A 27 31.58 6.52 3.79
N GLU A 28 32.18 6.03 2.70
CA GLU A 28 31.64 6.22 1.34
C GLU A 28 30.33 5.44 1.16
N THR A 29 30.23 4.24 1.74
CA THR A 29 29.00 3.43 1.70
C THR A 29 27.89 4.08 2.52
N MET A 30 28.22 4.69 3.66
CA MET A 30 27.25 5.42 4.50
C MET A 30 26.72 6.67 3.78
N THR A 31 27.58 7.42 3.10
CA THR A 31 27.17 8.62 2.36
C THR A 31 26.27 8.24 1.18
N GLN A 32 26.61 7.21 0.43
CA GLN A 32 25.82 6.71 -0.69
C GLN A 32 24.47 6.12 -0.25
N THR A 33 24.42 5.51 0.91
CA THR A 33 23.17 4.99 1.49
C THR A 33 22.27 6.14 1.97
N ALA A 34 22.83 7.18 2.59
CA ALA A 34 22.08 8.36 3.03
C ALA A 34 21.53 9.16 1.84
N GLU A 35 22.32 9.39 0.78
CA GLU A 35 21.87 10.03 -0.45
C GLU A 35 20.74 9.25 -1.14
N ASN A 36 20.83 7.91 -1.18
CA ASN A 36 19.78 7.05 -1.73
C ASN A 36 18.49 7.09 -0.91
N ILE A 37 18.60 7.25 0.41
CA ILE A 37 17.43 7.36 1.30
C ILE A 37 16.74 8.71 1.07
N GLU A 38 17.47 9.83 1.02
CA GLU A 38 16.90 11.14 0.74
C GLU A 38 16.23 11.19 -0.64
N ASP A 39 16.84 10.60 -1.67
CA ASP A 39 16.27 10.54 -3.02
C ASP A 39 14.95 9.74 -3.06
N LYS A 40 14.84 8.68 -2.28
CA LYS A 40 13.62 7.85 -2.19
C LYS A 40 12.38 8.67 -1.80
N TYR A 41 12.53 9.61 -0.87
CA TYR A 41 11.41 10.41 -0.35
C TYR A 41 11.11 11.67 -1.17
N LYS A 42 11.96 12.07 -2.12
CA LYS A 42 11.72 13.23 -3.00
C LYS A 42 10.43 13.13 -3.82
N VAL A 43 9.93 11.92 -4.04
CA VAL A 43 8.64 11.72 -4.71
C VAL A 43 7.49 12.43 -4.00
N PHE A 44 7.57 12.64 -2.68
CA PHE A 44 6.55 13.35 -1.91
C PHE A 44 6.59 14.87 -2.11
N ASP A 45 7.67 15.41 -2.68
CA ASP A 45 7.80 16.85 -3.00
C ASP A 45 7.27 17.19 -4.40
N THR A 46 6.93 16.19 -5.22
CA THR A 46 6.49 16.39 -6.61
C THR A 46 5.06 16.88 -6.75
N MET A 47 4.27 16.91 -5.69
CA MET A 47 2.91 17.42 -5.72
C MET A 47 2.88 18.93 -5.66
N SER A 48 2.23 19.55 -6.64
CA SER A 48 1.87 20.96 -6.60
C SER A 48 0.91 21.27 -5.45
N GLU A 49 1.08 22.36 -4.81
CA GLU A 49 0.79 22.72 -3.43
C GLU A 49 -0.67 22.89 -3.03
N ASP A 50 -1.66 22.69 -3.89
CA ASP A 50 -3.00 23.20 -3.62
C ASP A 50 -4.08 22.11 -3.51
N TRP A 51 -3.83 21.11 -2.67
CA TRP A 51 -4.85 20.14 -2.31
C TRP A 51 -5.52 20.52 -0.98
N GLY A 52 -6.61 21.33 -1.10
CA GLY A 52 -7.61 21.39 -0.06
C GLY A 52 -7.19 22.01 1.28
N SER A 53 -6.39 23.11 1.25
CA SER A 53 -6.11 23.89 2.45
C SER A 53 -7.40 24.38 3.14
N ASP A 54 -8.50 24.51 2.39
CA ASP A 54 -9.79 25.00 2.89
C ASP A 54 -10.61 23.92 3.63
N ASP A 55 -10.17 22.66 3.63
CA ASP A 55 -10.93 21.51 4.13
C ASP A 55 -10.26 20.82 5.33
N LEU A 56 -9.29 21.48 5.96
CA LEU A 56 -8.55 20.96 7.12
C LEU A 56 -9.20 21.27 8.47
N GLU A 57 -10.32 21.99 8.50
CA GLU A 57 -11.03 22.24 9.74
C GLU A 57 -11.51 20.93 10.36
N GLY A 58 -11.02 20.64 11.55
CA GLY A 58 -11.31 19.39 12.27
C GLY A 58 -10.59 18.14 11.72
N PHE A 59 -9.64 18.30 10.77
CA PHE A 59 -8.83 17.17 10.31
C PHE A 59 -7.82 16.75 11.38
N VAL A 60 -7.85 15.48 11.74
CA VAL A 60 -6.89 14.86 12.65
C VAL A 60 -5.92 14.03 11.83
N PHE A 61 -4.63 14.36 11.92
CA PHE A 61 -3.59 13.54 11.32
C PHE A 61 -3.50 12.21 12.03
N TYR A 62 -3.29 11.16 11.25
CA TYR A 62 -3.17 9.81 11.75
C TYR A 62 -1.69 9.50 12.03
N ASP A 63 -1.39 9.21 13.29
CA ASP A 63 -0.07 8.75 13.69
C ASP A 63 0.08 7.26 13.33
N LEU A 64 1.15 6.92 12.62
CA LEU A 64 1.41 5.53 12.28
C LEU A 64 1.64 4.69 13.54
N PRO A 65 1.05 3.48 13.63
CA PRO A 65 1.37 2.56 14.70
C PRO A 65 2.87 2.25 14.78
N GLU A 66 3.39 2.14 16.00
CA GLU A 66 4.82 1.94 16.29
C GLU A 66 5.44 0.78 15.49
N GLN A 67 4.67 -0.28 15.27
CA GLN A 67 5.11 -1.45 14.49
C GLN A 67 5.44 -1.15 13.02
N TYR A 68 5.04 0.00 12.50
CA TYR A 68 5.33 0.44 11.12
C TYR A 68 6.37 1.55 11.07
N ALA A 69 6.90 2.00 12.22
CA ALA A 69 7.79 3.16 12.29
C ALA A 69 9.10 2.99 11.48
N ASP A 70 9.61 1.77 11.35
CA ASP A 70 10.88 1.51 10.67
C ASP A 70 10.80 1.66 9.15
N LYS A 71 9.67 1.30 8.54
CA LYS A 71 9.51 1.23 7.08
C LYS A 71 8.34 2.02 6.54
N GLY A 72 7.35 2.25 7.37
CA GLY A 72 6.15 2.99 7.01
C GLY A 72 6.44 4.49 6.92
N TYR A 73 5.95 5.11 5.85
CA TYR A 73 6.03 6.55 5.66
C TYR A 73 4.73 7.08 5.05
N PHE A 74 3.97 7.85 5.79
CA PHE A 74 2.71 8.43 5.32
C PHE A 74 2.58 9.87 5.82
N PRO A 75 3.33 10.82 5.19
CA PRO A 75 3.44 12.19 5.66
C PRO A 75 2.14 12.97 5.57
N GLU A 76 2.06 14.08 6.29
CA GLU A 76 0.88 14.95 6.33
C GLU A 76 0.35 15.31 4.94
N LYS A 77 1.22 15.68 4.00
CA LYS A 77 0.83 15.96 2.60
C LYS A 77 0.08 14.79 1.97
N MET A 78 0.55 13.55 2.22
CA MET A 78 -0.09 12.34 1.69
C MET A 78 -1.43 12.07 2.37
N GLN A 79 -1.55 12.35 3.66
CA GLN A 79 -2.79 12.23 4.41
C GLN A 79 -3.85 13.20 3.89
N ILE A 80 -3.48 14.46 3.71
CA ILE A 80 -4.37 15.50 3.15
C ILE A 80 -4.85 15.07 1.76
N TYR A 81 -3.92 14.70 0.88
CA TYR A 81 -4.25 14.24 -0.47
C TYR A 81 -5.21 13.04 -0.46
N THR A 82 -4.91 12.03 0.35
CA THR A 82 -5.75 10.83 0.47
C THR A 82 -7.15 11.17 0.95
N ARG A 83 -7.27 12.02 1.98
CA ARG A 83 -8.56 12.46 2.50
C ARG A 83 -9.37 13.23 1.45
N CYS A 84 -8.74 14.15 0.72
CA CYS A 84 -9.41 14.88 -0.35
C CYS A 84 -9.94 13.94 -1.44
N LEU A 85 -9.15 12.96 -1.85
CA LEU A 85 -9.60 11.94 -2.81
C LEU A 85 -10.74 11.09 -2.25
N CYS A 86 -10.68 10.70 -0.99
CA CYS A 86 -11.74 9.95 -0.32
C CYS A 86 -13.07 10.71 -0.37
N LYS A 87 -13.05 12.00 -0.02
CA LYS A 87 -14.23 12.88 -0.07
C LYS A 87 -14.77 13.02 -1.50
N GLN A 88 -13.91 13.26 -2.48
CA GLN A 88 -14.31 13.39 -3.89
C GLN A 88 -14.92 12.10 -4.47
N ASN A 89 -14.53 10.94 -3.97
CA ASN A 89 -14.94 9.65 -4.49
C ASN A 89 -16.00 8.93 -3.63
N ASP A 90 -16.45 9.55 -2.53
CA ASP A 90 -17.39 8.98 -1.57
C ASP A 90 -16.88 7.66 -0.97
N VAL A 91 -15.64 7.67 -0.50
CA VAL A 91 -14.95 6.54 0.13
C VAL A 91 -14.57 6.91 1.57
N PRO A 92 -14.87 6.09 2.57
CA PRO A 92 -14.46 6.35 3.94
C PRO A 92 -12.92 6.45 4.07
N TYR A 93 -12.42 7.54 4.64
CA TYR A 93 -10.97 7.75 4.80
C TYR A 93 -10.33 6.65 5.68
N ALA A 94 -10.98 6.31 6.80
CA ALA A 94 -10.49 5.26 7.69
C ALA A 94 -10.42 3.89 7.00
N LEU A 95 -11.31 3.61 6.05
CA LEU A 95 -11.24 2.37 5.25
C LEU A 95 -9.97 2.34 4.38
N VAL A 96 -9.64 3.47 3.76
CA VAL A 96 -8.42 3.57 2.93
C VAL A 96 -7.17 3.40 3.78
N LEU A 97 -7.11 4.04 4.96
CA LEU A 97 -6.00 3.86 5.90
C LEU A 97 -5.85 2.40 6.35
N ALA A 98 -6.97 1.72 6.68
CA ALA A 98 -6.95 0.31 7.06
C ALA A 98 -6.48 -0.62 5.93
N ILE A 99 -6.84 -0.32 4.68
CA ILE A 99 -6.34 -1.05 3.51
C ILE A 99 -4.83 -0.82 3.33
N ILE A 100 -4.36 0.43 3.37
CA ILE A 100 -2.93 0.77 3.25
C ILE A 100 -2.13 0.05 4.34
N GLU A 101 -2.62 0.07 5.58
CA GLU A 101 -1.98 -0.62 6.70
C GLU A 101 -1.87 -2.13 6.43
N TYR A 102 -2.96 -2.76 6.01
CA TYR A 102 -2.99 -4.20 5.75
C TYR A 102 -2.13 -4.61 4.55
N GLU A 103 -2.21 -3.87 3.46
CA GLU A 103 -1.55 -4.19 2.18
C GLU A 103 -0.04 -3.93 2.23
N SER A 104 0.37 -2.82 2.79
CA SER A 104 1.76 -2.37 2.72
C SER A 104 2.43 -2.09 4.07
N GLY A 105 1.67 -1.93 5.16
CA GLY A 105 2.23 -1.38 6.40
C GLY A 105 2.76 0.05 6.20
N TYR A 106 2.11 0.83 5.33
CA TYR A 106 2.52 2.18 4.94
C TYR A 106 3.88 2.26 4.21
N GLU A 107 4.38 1.15 3.66
CA GLU A 107 5.54 1.16 2.76
C GLU A 107 5.08 1.56 1.34
N PHE A 108 5.41 2.80 0.92
CA PHE A 108 4.92 3.33 -0.37
C PHE A 108 5.54 2.66 -1.60
N ASP A 109 6.72 2.07 -1.46
CA ASP A 109 7.49 1.38 -2.51
C ASP A 109 7.42 -0.15 -2.40
N LYS A 110 6.49 -0.67 -1.57
CA LYS A 110 6.30 -2.11 -1.45
C LYS A 110 5.87 -2.74 -2.76
N THR A 111 6.44 -3.91 -3.04
CA THR A 111 6.03 -4.76 -4.15
C THR A 111 5.60 -6.12 -3.64
N GLY A 112 4.50 -6.65 -4.18
CA GLY A 112 3.96 -7.97 -3.92
C GLY A 112 3.74 -8.75 -5.20
N ASP A 113 3.29 -10.02 -5.11
CA ASP A 113 2.94 -10.85 -6.26
C ASP A 113 4.03 -10.89 -7.33
N ASN A 114 5.28 -11.13 -6.94
CA ASN A 114 6.45 -11.12 -7.82
C ASN A 114 6.62 -9.79 -8.59
N GLY A 115 6.35 -8.65 -7.94
CA GLY A 115 6.48 -7.31 -8.49
C GLY A 115 5.25 -6.80 -9.25
N ASN A 116 4.15 -7.56 -9.29
CA ASN A 116 2.94 -7.16 -9.99
C ASN A 116 2.02 -6.24 -9.16
N SER A 117 1.97 -6.44 -7.85
CA SER A 117 1.25 -5.57 -6.92
C SER A 117 2.19 -4.49 -6.41
N LYS A 118 1.76 -3.23 -6.41
CA LYS A 118 2.63 -2.08 -6.18
C LYS A 118 2.06 -1.10 -5.17
N GLY A 119 2.96 -0.52 -4.39
CA GLY A 119 2.77 0.65 -3.56
C GLY A 119 1.85 0.46 -2.36
N TYR A 120 1.37 1.56 -1.81
CA TYR A 120 0.54 1.62 -0.61
C TYR A 120 -0.66 0.67 -0.61
N MET A 121 -1.40 0.65 -1.71
CA MET A 121 -2.65 -0.09 -1.83
C MET A 121 -2.49 -1.42 -2.60
N GLN A 122 -1.25 -1.85 -2.87
CA GLN A 122 -0.90 -3.10 -3.56
C GLN A 122 -1.73 -3.31 -4.84
N ILE A 123 -1.75 -2.30 -5.69
CA ILE A 123 -2.53 -2.34 -6.93
C ILE A 123 -1.82 -3.23 -7.96
N TYR A 124 -2.53 -4.25 -8.47
CA TYR A 124 -2.02 -5.15 -9.50
C TYR A 124 -2.11 -4.46 -10.87
N GLU A 125 -1.00 -3.89 -11.34
CA GLU A 125 -0.93 -2.96 -12.48
C GLU A 125 -1.65 -3.47 -13.73
N LYS A 126 -1.43 -4.72 -14.10
CA LYS A 126 -2.00 -5.35 -15.29
C LYS A 126 -3.53 -5.25 -15.38
N TRP A 127 -4.22 -5.26 -14.24
CA TRP A 127 -5.68 -5.22 -14.19
C TRP A 127 -6.24 -3.80 -14.11
N HIS A 128 -5.36 -2.80 -14.00
CA HIS A 128 -5.76 -1.40 -13.81
C HIS A 128 -5.21 -0.45 -14.88
N THR A 129 -4.66 -0.96 -15.99
CA THR A 129 -4.11 -0.14 -17.08
C THR A 129 -5.12 0.87 -17.65
N ASP A 130 -6.36 0.45 -17.90
CA ASP A 130 -7.41 1.35 -18.41
C ASP A 130 -7.80 2.41 -17.36
N ARG A 131 -7.82 2.02 -16.07
CA ARG A 131 -8.06 2.94 -14.95
C ARG A 131 -6.94 3.95 -14.83
N MET A 132 -5.70 3.51 -14.89
CA MET A 132 -4.52 4.37 -14.87
C MET A 132 -4.55 5.39 -16.00
N GLN A 133 -4.84 4.94 -17.22
CA GLN A 133 -4.97 5.83 -18.39
C GLN A 133 -6.07 6.88 -18.17
N LYS A 134 -7.26 6.47 -17.72
CA LYS A 134 -8.38 7.37 -17.43
C LYS A 134 -8.03 8.43 -16.38
N LEU A 135 -7.22 8.07 -15.39
CA LEU A 135 -6.82 8.93 -14.28
C LEU A 135 -5.53 9.73 -14.56
N ASN A 136 -4.93 9.59 -15.75
CA ASN A 136 -3.62 10.13 -16.09
C ASN A 136 -2.52 9.69 -15.11
N CYS A 137 -2.53 8.42 -14.73
CA CYS A 137 -1.52 7.78 -13.89
C CYS A 137 -0.66 6.86 -14.75
N ILE A 138 0.65 6.92 -14.59
CA ILE A 138 1.62 6.17 -15.40
C ILE A 138 2.56 5.30 -14.56
N ASP A 139 2.59 5.53 -13.24
CA ASP A 139 3.51 4.84 -12.34
C ASP A 139 2.82 4.55 -10.99
N LEU A 140 2.61 3.27 -10.68
CA LEU A 140 2.04 2.84 -9.41
C LEU A 140 3.05 2.79 -8.25
N MET A 141 4.34 3.00 -8.51
CA MET A 141 5.34 3.22 -7.46
C MET A 141 5.33 4.68 -6.98
N ASN A 142 4.73 5.59 -7.74
CA ASN A 142 4.45 6.93 -7.25
C ASN A 142 3.30 6.88 -6.23
N PRO A 143 3.51 7.28 -4.95
CA PRO A 143 2.52 7.12 -3.88
C PRO A 143 1.20 7.84 -4.14
N TYR A 144 1.24 9.02 -4.77
CA TYR A 144 0.04 9.78 -5.12
C TYR A 144 -0.79 9.10 -6.20
N GLN A 145 -0.13 8.60 -7.25
CA GLN A 145 -0.81 7.89 -8.32
C GLN A 145 -1.37 6.54 -7.83
N ASN A 146 -0.65 5.86 -6.95
CA ASN A 146 -1.08 4.61 -6.35
C ASN A 146 -2.39 4.78 -5.59
N VAL A 147 -2.42 5.73 -4.65
CA VAL A 147 -3.62 6.01 -3.84
C VAL A 147 -4.77 6.50 -4.71
N LYS A 148 -4.51 7.32 -5.74
CA LYS A 148 -5.54 7.78 -6.68
C LYS A 148 -6.20 6.64 -7.42
N VAL A 149 -5.43 5.70 -7.93
CA VAL A 149 -5.93 4.51 -8.64
C VAL A 149 -6.66 3.58 -7.67
N GLY A 150 -6.10 3.36 -6.48
CA GLY A 150 -6.69 2.50 -5.45
C GLY A 150 -8.04 3.03 -4.94
N ILE A 151 -8.15 4.32 -4.68
CA ILE A 151 -9.41 4.95 -4.23
C ILE A 151 -10.48 4.92 -5.34
N ASP A 152 -10.15 5.23 -6.59
CA ASP A 152 -11.11 5.12 -7.70
C ASP A 152 -11.60 3.67 -7.88
N PHE A 153 -10.70 2.68 -7.72
CA PHE A 153 -11.09 1.27 -7.74
C PHE A 153 -12.02 0.91 -6.58
N LEU A 154 -11.67 1.31 -5.37
CA LEU A 154 -12.48 1.03 -4.18
C LEU A 154 -13.85 1.71 -4.26
N SER A 155 -13.92 2.97 -4.73
CA SER A 155 -15.18 3.68 -4.98
C SER A 155 -16.07 2.92 -5.97
N TYR A 156 -15.49 2.43 -7.07
CA TYR A 156 -16.23 1.59 -8.03
C TYR A 156 -16.79 0.34 -7.35
N LEU A 157 -16.00 -0.36 -6.54
CA LEU A 157 -16.44 -1.58 -5.86
C LEU A 157 -17.54 -1.30 -4.83
N LEU A 158 -17.39 -0.24 -4.02
CA LEU A 158 -18.39 0.17 -3.03
C LEU A 158 -19.73 0.50 -3.70
N LYS A 159 -19.72 1.25 -4.79
CA LYS A 159 -20.93 1.57 -5.57
C LYS A 159 -21.56 0.33 -6.19
N LYS A 160 -20.74 -0.60 -6.65
CA LYS A 160 -21.22 -1.83 -7.34
C LYS A 160 -21.82 -2.84 -6.38
N TYR A 161 -21.20 -3.05 -5.24
CA TYR A 161 -21.59 -4.12 -4.28
C TYR A 161 -22.42 -3.61 -3.11
N GLY A 162 -22.42 -2.33 -2.82
CA GLY A 162 -23.24 -1.71 -1.80
C GLY A 162 -22.82 -1.96 -0.34
N THR A 163 -21.88 -2.87 -0.10
CA THR A 163 -21.32 -3.14 1.23
C THR A 163 -19.80 -3.09 1.23
N VAL A 164 -19.20 -2.60 2.32
CA VAL A 164 -17.73 -2.62 2.52
C VAL A 164 -17.19 -4.05 2.46
N GLN A 165 -17.93 -4.97 3.05
CA GLN A 165 -17.54 -6.39 3.12
C GLN A 165 -17.37 -7.01 1.73
N ASP A 166 -18.34 -6.82 0.83
CA ASP A 166 -18.29 -7.39 -0.51
C ASP A 166 -17.31 -6.61 -1.41
N ALA A 167 -17.20 -5.29 -1.23
CA ALA A 167 -16.19 -4.48 -1.90
C ALA A 167 -14.78 -4.95 -1.57
N LEU A 168 -14.48 -5.23 -0.30
CA LEU A 168 -13.20 -5.78 0.14
C LEU A 168 -12.94 -7.18 -0.42
N ALA A 169 -13.97 -8.03 -0.53
CA ALA A 169 -13.83 -9.34 -1.15
C ALA A 169 -13.43 -9.21 -2.64
N ALA A 170 -14.09 -8.32 -3.36
CA ALA A 170 -13.77 -8.04 -4.77
C ALA A 170 -12.42 -7.31 -4.94
N TYR A 171 -12.02 -6.50 -3.97
CA TYR A 171 -10.70 -5.86 -3.96
C TYR A 171 -9.58 -6.89 -3.86
N ASN A 172 -9.69 -7.81 -2.90
CA ASN A 172 -8.67 -8.80 -2.60
C ASN A 172 -8.57 -9.92 -3.65
N TYR A 173 -9.70 -10.51 -4.04
CA TYR A 173 -9.74 -11.66 -4.97
C TYR A 173 -9.92 -11.25 -6.45
N GLY A 174 -10.16 -9.96 -6.72
CA GLY A 174 -10.77 -9.55 -7.97
C GLY A 174 -12.23 -9.98 -8.05
N GLU A 175 -13.05 -9.30 -8.85
CA GLU A 175 -14.50 -9.55 -8.94
C GLU A 175 -14.85 -11.00 -9.35
N ARG A 176 -14.09 -11.57 -10.27
CA ARG A 176 -14.26 -12.97 -10.68
C ARG A 176 -13.86 -13.93 -9.58
N GLY A 177 -12.71 -13.72 -8.96
CA GLY A 177 -12.20 -14.56 -7.88
C GLY A 177 -13.13 -14.56 -6.67
N ALA A 178 -13.63 -13.37 -6.26
CA ALA A 178 -14.59 -13.27 -5.17
C ALA A 178 -15.87 -14.06 -5.45
N ARG A 179 -16.39 -14.02 -6.69
CA ARG A 179 -17.55 -14.81 -7.08
C ARG A 179 -17.29 -16.30 -7.04
N GLU A 180 -16.19 -16.75 -7.65
CA GLU A 180 -15.88 -18.19 -7.82
C GLU A 180 -15.44 -18.86 -6.51
N HIS A 181 -14.64 -18.16 -5.70
CA HIS A 181 -14.00 -18.75 -4.51
C HIS A 181 -14.70 -18.42 -3.20
N LEU A 182 -15.47 -17.32 -3.14
CA LEU A 182 -16.15 -16.89 -1.92
C LEU A 182 -17.68 -17.02 -2.07
N TRP A 183 -18.31 -16.15 -2.84
CA TRP A 183 -19.77 -15.99 -2.83
C TRP A 183 -20.53 -17.22 -3.32
N ASN A 184 -20.06 -17.90 -4.37
CA ASN A 184 -20.68 -19.16 -4.84
C ASN A 184 -20.59 -20.29 -3.79
N ASN A 185 -19.69 -20.16 -2.83
CA ASN A 185 -19.51 -21.10 -1.73
C ASN A 185 -20.15 -20.60 -0.42
N GLY A 186 -20.92 -19.50 -0.47
CA GLY A 186 -21.58 -18.92 0.71
C GLY A 186 -20.63 -18.23 1.69
N VAL A 187 -19.40 -17.94 1.27
CA VAL A 187 -18.39 -17.27 2.09
C VAL A 187 -18.46 -15.76 1.83
N TYR A 188 -18.95 -15.02 2.81
CA TYR A 188 -19.02 -13.55 2.77
C TYR A 188 -18.09 -12.90 3.79
N VAL A 189 -17.76 -13.63 4.85
CA VAL A 189 -16.88 -13.18 5.94
C VAL A 189 -15.65 -14.08 6.00
N TYR A 190 -14.48 -13.49 5.94
CA TYR A 190 -13.19 -14.19 6.01
C TYR A 190 -12.10 -13.26 6.57
N SER A 191 -10.91 -13.77 6.79
CA SER A 191 -9.85 -13.08 7.54
C SER A 191 -9.53 -11.67 7.03
N TYR A 192 -9.41 -11.48 5.72
CA TYR A 192 -9.05 -10.20 5.12
C TYR A 192 -10.10 -9.12 5.40
N ASN A 193 -11.37 -9.35 5.00
CA ASN A 193 -12.38 -8.32 5.19
C ASN A 193 -12.72 -8.08 6.68
N THR A 194 -12.63 -9.11 7.50
CA THR A 194 -12.81 -8.96 8.96
C THR A 194 -11.74 -8.09 9.57
N ALA A 195 -10.47 -8.34 9.26
CA ALA A 195 -9.34 -7.58 9.80
C ALA A 195 -9.42 -6.10 9.41
N ILE A 196 -9.65 -5.81 8.11
CA ILE A 196 -9.75 -4.44 7.61
C ILE A 196 -10.96 -3.71 8.19
N MET A 197 -12.13 -4.35 8.27
CA MET A 197 -13.33 -3.72 8.83
C MET A 197 -13.21 -3.44 10.33
N GLN A 198 -12.53 -4.30 11.07
CA GLN A 198 -12.22 -4.05 12.47
C GLN A 198 -11.25 -2.87 12.59
N ARG A 199 -10.16 -2.89 11.82
CA ARG A 199 -9.16 -1.83 11.85
C ARG A 199 -9.72 -0.47 11.42
N MET A 200 -10.57 -0.45 10.41
CA MET A 200 -11.31 0.75 10.00
C MET A 200 -12.04 1.41 11.17
N LYS A 201 -12.75 0.62 12.00
CA LYS A 201 -13.47 1.17 13.17
C LYS A 201 -12.54 1.79 14.20
N GLU A 202 -11.40 1.13 14.47
CA GLU A 202 -10.39 1.65 15.39
C GLU A 202 -9.79 2.97 14.88
N ILE A 203 -9.54 3.07 13.57
CA ILE A 203 -9.03 4.29 12.94
C ILE A 203 -10.11 5.39 12.95
N GLU A 204 -11.40 5.08 12.71
CA GLU A 204 -12.50 6.04 12.79
C GLU A 204 -12.61 6.71 14.17
N GLU A 205 -12.29 5.99 15.24
CA GLU A 205 -12.26 6.57 16.60
C GLU A 205 -11.18 7.65 16.76
N VAL A 206 -10.11 7.61 15.95
CA VAL A 206 -9.00 8.55 15.99
C VAL A 206 -9.22 9.73 15.02
N VAL A 207 -9.53 9.43 13.75
CA VAL A 207 -9.57 10.46 12.69
C VAL A 207 -10.98 11.03 12.42
N GLY A 208 -11.99 10.49 13.08
CA GLY A 208 -13.39 10.80 12.81
C GLY A 208 -13.92 10.08 11.55
N LYS A 209 -15.21 10.27 11.29
CA LYS A 209 -15.88 9.70 10.12
C LYS A 209 -15.69 10.54 8.88
#